data_6195018a2ebd20313643a1b8d862cdc9
#
_entry.id   6195018a2ebd20313643a1b8d862cdc9
#
_cell.length_a   1.000
_cell.length_b   1.000
_cell.length_c   1.000
_cell.angle_alpha   90.00
_cell.angle_beta   90.00
_cell.angle_gamma   90.00
#
_symmetry.space_group_name_H-M   'P 1'
#
loop_
_entity.id
_entity.type
_entity.pdbx_description
1 polymer ?
#
loop_
_entity_poly.entity_id
_entity_poly.type
_entity_poly.pdbx_seq_one_letter_code
_entity_poly.pdbx_strand_id
1 'polypeptide(L)'
;SYIDLIAKPFMPDDEKYNYYFYDINAKINHKFSDRSRLYLSAYNGKDHFATQYDDNSDFKDGSKMNWGNTIISARWNYIFNNRLFSNTTVSYNNYLFNVSAYSNNQYSLTNNTTFINRYSSDYRSGINDWNYQIDFDYNPSPMHHIKFGAGYIYHRFRPEVMTSKISDKVDSEAFRDTTYHSMNNSRIYAHEVSAYAEDNLKISTRLRLNLGLHFSLFQVQKQSYFSLQPRVSTRYQLSKDVILKASYTKMSQYVHLLSSMPIAMPTDLWVPVTKKIKPMRSHQYSLGGYYTGIKGWEFSVEGYYKDMYNVLEY
;
A
#
# COMPACT_ATOMS: atom_id res chain seq x y z
N SER A 1 -14.19 6.08 -17.51
CA SER A 1 -13.77 7.48 -17.36
C SER A 1 -14.32 8.29 -18.52
N TYR A 2 -14.77 9.52 -18.27
CA TYR A 2 -15.22 10.44 -19.35
C TYR A 2 -14.06 11.20 -20.00
N ILE A 3 -12.83 10.99 -19.50
CA ILE A 3 -11.63 11.69 -19.98
C ILE A 3 -11.38 11.41 -21.45
N ASP A 4 -11.56 10.16 -21.89
CA ASP A 4 -11.39 9.77 -23.30
C ASP A 4 -12.36 10.50 -24.23
N LEU A 5 -13.61 10.67 -23.79
CA LEU A 5 -14.64 11.37 -24.58
C LEU A 5 -14.32 12.86 -24.76
N ILE A 6 -13.69 13.47 -23.74
CA ILE A 6 -13.34 14.90 -23.76
C ILE A 6 -12.03 15.12 -24.49
N ALA A 7 -11.04 14.24 -24.33
CA ALA A 7 -9.71 14.39 -24.90
C ALA A 7 -9.65 14.02 -26.39
N LYS A 8 -10.44 13.02 -26.82
CA LYS A 8 -10.41 12.48 -28.17
C LYS A 8 -10.52 13.51 -29.32
N PRO A 9 -11.33 14.59 -29.23
CA PRO A 9 -11.40 15.60 -30.29
C PRO A 9 -10.14 16.48 -30.42
N PHE A 10 -9.24 16.44 -29.44
CA PHE A 10 -8.02 17.26 -29.42
C PHE A 10 -6.74 16.45 -29.68
N MET A 11 -6.88 15.17 -30.02
CA MET A 11 -5.75 14.27 -30.28
C MET A 11 -5.41 14.21 -31.75
N PRO A 12 -4.13 14.06 -32.13
CA PRO A 12 -3.72 13.75 -33.49
C PRO A 12 -4.31 12.41 -33.94
N ASP A 13 -4.55 12.27 -35.26
CA ASP A 13 -5.18 11.07 -35.82
C ASP A 13 -4.31 9.81 -35.74
N ASP A 14 -3.00 9.96 -35.66
CA ASP A 14 -1.98 8.94 -35.55
C ASP A 14 -1.71 8.48 -34.10
N GLU A 15 -2.17 9.25 -33.11
CA GLU A 15 -2.02 8.92 -31.71
C GLU A 15 -3.37 8.52 -31.08
N LYS A 16 -3.39 7.39 -30.39
CA LYS A 16 -4.56 6.91 -29.65
C LYS A 16 -4.20 6.73 -28.20
N TYR A 17 -4.97 7.41 -27.35
CA TYR A 17 -4.89 7.27 -25.89
C TYR A 17 -6.19 6.65 -25.40
N ASN A 18 -6.07 5.73 -24.46
CA ASN A 18 -7.22 5.11 -23.80
C ASN A 18 -6.96 5.09 -22.31
N TYR A 19 -7.82 5.76 -21.53
CA TYR A 19 -7.78 5.73 -20.09
C TYR A 19 -9.16 5.46 -19.53
N TYR A 20 -9.28 4.37 -18.78
CA TYR A 20 -10.48 4.09 -17.99
C TYR A 20 -10.14 3.52 -16.62
N PHE A 21 -11.03 3.74 -15.69
CA PHE A 21 -10.97 3.12 -14.37
C PHE A 21 -12.36 2.68 -13.93
N TYR A 22 -12.39 1.76 -12.99
CA TYR A 22 -13.59 1.41 -12.26
C TYR A 22 -13.26 1.08 -10.80
N ASP A 23 -14.22 1.37 -9.92
CA ASP A 23 -14.20 1.05 -8.50
C ASP A 23 -15.52 0.42 -8.12
N ILE A 24 -15.45 -0.77 -7.56
CA ILE A 24 -16.61 -1.52 -7.06
C ILE A 24 -16.44 -1.74 -5.57
N ASN A 25 -17.42 -1.28 -4.80
CA ASN A 25 -17.49 -1.48 -3.35
C ASN A 25 -18.77 -2.23 -3.00
N ALA A 26 -18.62 -3.28 -2.20
CA ALA A 26 -19.76 -4.00 -1.64
C ALA A 26 -19.58 -4.18 -0.13
N LYS A 27 -20.65 -3.94 0.63
CA LYS A 27 -20.65 -4.17 2.09
C LYS A 27 -21.95 -4.82 2.48
N ILE A 28 -21.83 -5.91 3.25
CA ILE A 28 -22.95 -6.63 3.84
C ILE A 28 -22.65 -6.73 5.33
N ASN A 29 -23.65 -6.53 6.17
CA ASN A 29 -23.54 -6.84 7.58
C ASN A 29 -24.73 -7.65 8.05
N HIS A 30 -24.47 -8.55 8.98
CA HIS A 30 -25.49 -9.38 9.58
C HIS A 30 -25.36 -9.36 11.11
N LYS A 31 -26.46 -9.10 11.79
CA LYS A 31 -26.56 -9.11 13.23
C LYS A 31 -27.14 -10.47 13.67
N PHE A 32 -26.28 -11.34 14.21
CA PHE A 32 -26.73 -12.64 14.74
C PHE A 32 -27.46 -12.49 16.08
N SER A 33 -26.99 -11.53 16.90
CA SER A 33 -27.59 -11.19 18.19
C SER A 33 -27.17 -9.76 18.59
N ASP A 34 -27.64 -9.27 19.73
CA ASP A 34 -27.20 -7.98 20.28
C ASP A 34 -25.69 -7.97 20.62
N ARG A 35 -25.09 -9.14 20.77
CA ARG A 35 -23.66 -9.29 21.08
C ARG A 35 -22.79 -9.72 19.92
N SER A 36 -23.36 -10.11 18.79
CA SER A 36 -22.62 -10.72 17.68
C SER A 36 -23.03 -10.12 16.34
N ARG A 37 -22.07 -9.54 15.64
CA ARG A 37 -22.29 -8.95 14.30
C ARG A 37 -21.11 -9.25 13.38
N LEU A 38 -21.44 -9.68 12.17
CA LEU A 38 -20.48 -9.91 11.10
C LEU A 38 -20.60 -8.80 10.04
N TYR A 39 -19.45 -8.32 9.58
CA TYR A 39 -19.33 -7.40 8.46
C TYR A 39 -18.50 -8.06 7.38
N LEU A 40 -19.03 -8.13 6.18
CA LEU A 40 -18.31 -8.54 4.98
C LEU A 40 -18.13 -7.32 4.09
N SER A 41 -16.95 -7.09 3.60
CA SER A 41 -16.68 -6.03 2.64
C SER A 41 -15.77 -6.53 1.53
N ALA A 42 -16.04 -6.06 0.32
CA ALA A 42 -15.23 -6.31 -0.86
C ALA A 42 -15.01 -4.99 -1.61
N TYR A 43 -13.80 -4.80 -2.07
CA TYR A 43 -13.41 -3.71 -2.97
C TYR A 43 -12.65 -4.30 -4.13
N ASN A 44 -12.94 -3.84 -5.34
CA ASN A 44 -12.14 -4.07 -6.53
C ASN A 44 -12.07 -2.79 -7.35
N GLY A 45 -10.87 -2.29 -7.55
CA GLY A 45 -10.60 -1.12 -8.39
C GLY A 45 -9.49 -1.44 -9.38
N LYS A 46 -9.64 -0.96 -10.60
CA LYS A 46 -8.64 -1.12 -11.66
C LYS A 46 -8.59 0.13 -12.51
N ASP A 47 -7.37 0.56 -12.79
CA ASP A 47 -7.05 1.58 -13.77
C ASP A 47 -6.38 0.95 -14.99
N HIS A 48 -6.68 1.49 -16.14
CA HIS A 48 -6.11 1.12 -17.41
C HIS A 48 -5.70 2.38 -18.18
N PHE A 49 -4.45 2.43 -18.58
CA PHE A 49 -3.93 3.44 -19.48
C PHE A 49 -3.23 2.77 -20.66
N ALA A 50 -3.53 3.19 -21.86
CA ALA A 50 -2.88 2.69 -23.06
C ALA A 50 -2.60 3.84 -24.03
N THR A 51 -1.45 3.76 -24.70
CA THR A 51 -1.07 4.62 -25.80
C THR A 51 -0.77 3.77 -27.01
N GLN A 52 -1.13 4.23 -28.17
CA GLN A 52 -0.81 3.61 -29.44
C GLN A 52 -0.48 4.71 -30.43
N TYR A 53 0.64 4.56 -31.10
CA TYR A 53 1.04 5.32 -32.28
C TYR A 53 0.95 4.41 -33.51
N ASP A 54 0.28 4.86 -34.54
CA ASP A 54 0.10 4.13 -35.79
C ASP A 54 0.03 5.16 -36.92
N ASP A 55 1.10 5.33 -37.66
CA ASP A 55 1.22 6.29 -38.74
C ASP A 55 0.62 5.80 -40.07
N ASN A 56 -0.21 4.71 -40.04
CA ASN A 56 -0.77 4.03 -41.20
C ASN A 56 0.28 3.49 -42.18
N SER A 57 1.54 3.46 -41.77
CA SER A 57 2.65 2.92 -42.55
C SER A 57 3.23 1.67 -41.82
N ASP A 58 4.50 1.57 -41.83
CA ASP A 58 5.25 0.41 -41.38
C ASP A 58 5.61 0.46 -39.90
N PHE A 59 5.16 1.50 -39.14
CA PHE A 59 5.52 1.71 -37.74
C PHE A 59 4.31 1.70 -36.83
N LYS A 60 4.32 0.78 -35.86
CA LYS A 60 3.27 0.66 -34.83
C LYS A 60 3.89 0.44 -33.46
N ASP A 61 3.77 1.43 -32.64
CA ASP A 61 4.24 1.39 -31.25
C ASP A 61 3.08 1.51 -30.29
N GLY A 62 3.22 0.91 -29.12
CA GLY A 62 2.21 1.08 -28.10
C GLY A 62 2.67 0.66 -26.73
N SER A 63 2.05 1.25 -25.74
CA SER A 63 2.23 0.86 -24.35
C SER A 63 0.89 0.72 -23.64
N LYS A 64 0.85 -0.19 -22.66
CA LYS A 64 -0.31 -0.41 -21.79
C LYS A 64 0.16 -0.47 -20.35
N MET A 65 -0.53 0.22 -19.48
CA MET A 65 -0.32 0.20 -18.05
C MET A 65 -1.62 -0.16 -17.36
N ASN A 66 -1.58 -1.16 -16.50
CA ASN A 66 -2.71 -1.57 -15.70
C ASN A 66 -2.27 -1.66 -14.23
N TRP A 67 -3.06 -1.09 -13.34
CA TRP A 67 -2.85 -1.27 -11.91
C TRP A 67 -4.18 -1.37 -11.19
N GLY A 68 -4.17 -1.98 -10.03
CA GLY A 68 -5.41 -2.11 -9.28
C GLY A 68 -5.27 -2.88 -8.00
N ASN A 69 -6.33 -2.80 -7.20
CA ASN A 69 -6.44 -3.44 -5.91
C ASN A 69 -7.68 -4.31 -5.82
N THR A 70 -7.53 -5.45 -5.16
CA THR A 70 -8.65 -6.26 -4.70
C THR A 70 -8.51 -6.45 -3.19
N ILE A 71 -9.54 -6.09 -2.44
CA ILE A 71 -9.59 -6.24 -0.99
C ILE A 71 -10.87 -6.96 -0.62
N ILE A 72 -10.75 -8.05 0.13
CA ILE A 72 -11.89 -8.78 0.70
C ILE A 72 -11.64 -8.89 2.19
N SER A 73 -12.62 -8.55 3.02
CA SER A 73 -12.49 -8.67 4.46
C SER A 73 -13.76 -9.15 5.12
N ALA A 74 -13.57 -9.96 6.16
CA ALA A 74 -14.60 -10.37 7.10
C ALA A 74 -14.20 -9.89 8.49
N ARG A 75 -15.05 -9.09 9.13
CA ARG A 75 -14.85 -8.64 10.50
C ARG A 75 -16.00 -9.08 11.36
N TRP A 76 -15.67 -9.81 12.39
CA TRP A 76 -16.60 -10.25 13.41
C TRP A 76 -16.41 -9.43 14.68
N ASN A 77 -17.47 -8.73 15.08
CA ASN A 77 -17.55 -8.01 16.34
C ASN A 77 -18.31 -8.86 17.35
N TYR A 78 -17.75 -9.04 18.53
CA TYR A 78 -18.36 -9.80 19.61
C TYR A 78 -18.27 -9.07 20.95
N ILE A 79 -19.41 -8.90 21.61
CA ILE A 79 -19.54 -8.26 22.91
C ILE A 79 -19.63 -9.34 23.99
N PHE A 80 -18.56 -9.54 24.75
CA PHE A 80 -18.52 -10.51 25.86
C PHE A 80 -19.41 -10.05 27.02
N ASN A 81 -19.27 -8.78 27.37
CA ASN A 81 -20.04 -8.09 28.42
C ASN A 81 -19.98 -6.57 28.21
N ASN A 82 -20.56 -5.80 29.13
CA ASN A 82 -20.60 -4.33 29.05
C ASN A 82 -19.22 -3.63 29.11
N ARG A 83 -18.15 -4.37 29.40
CA ARG A 83 -16.79 -3.83 29.57
C ARG A 83 -15.78 -4.38 28.57
N LEU A 84 -16.10 -5.48 27.90
CA LEU A 84 -15.19 -6.18 27.00
C LEU A 84 -15.87 -6.52 25.69
N PHE A 85 -15.28 -6.08 24.59
CA PHE A 85 -15.65 -6.55 23.27
C PHE A 85 -14.41 -6.82 22.40
N SER A 86 -14.60 -7.59 21.34
CA SER A 86 -13.54 -7.89 20.40
C SER A 86 -13.97 -7.61 18.95
N ASN A 87 -12.96 -7.32 18.13
CA ASN A 87 -13.04 -7.34 16.67
C ASN A 87 -12.04 -8.36 16.15
N THR A 88 -12.53 -9.39 15.47
CA THR A 88 -11.69 -10.34 14.75
C THR A 88 -11.82 -10.03 13.25
N THR A 89 -10.73 -9.77 12.59
CA THR A 89 -10.69 -9.43 11.16
C THR A 89 -9.82 -10.41 10.41
N VAL A 90 -10.35 -10.94 9.31
CA VAL A 90 -9.58 -11.67 8.29
C VAL A 90 -9.70 -10.87 7.00
N SER A 91 -8.60 -10.59 6.35
CA SER A 91 -8.62 -9.90 5.06
C SER A 91 -7.60 -10.46 4.08
N TYR A 92 -7.96 -10.36 2.82
CA TYR A 92 -7.10 -10.62 1.68
C TYR A 92 -6.95 -9.33 0.89
N ASN A 93 -5.71 -8.94 0.64
CA ASN A 93 -5.36 -7.79 -0.20
C ASN A 93 -4.51 -8.28 -1.37
N ASN A 94 -4.78 -7.76 -2.55
CA ASN A 94 -3.98 -8.00 -3.74
C ASN A 94 -3.80 -6.69 -4.50
N TYR A 95 -2.57 -6.23 -4.60
CA TYR A 95 -2.16 -5.16 -5.49
C TYR A 95 -1.39 -5.75 -6.66
N LEU A 96 -1.75 -5.37 -7.86
CA LEU A 96 -1.07 -5.77 -9.08
C LEU A 96 -0.83 -4.56 -9.96
N PHE A 97 0.35 -4.50 -10.53
CA PHE A 97 0.78 -3.54 -11.51
C PHE A 97 1.39 -4.27 -12.72
N ASN A 98 1.03 -3.85 -13.93
CA ASN A 98 1.54 -4.42 -15.16
C ASN A 98 1.77 -3.32 -16.20
N VAL A 99 2.95 -3.30 -16.81
CA VAL A 99 3.29 -2.50 -17.99
C VAL A 99 3.65 -3.42 -19.14
N SER A 100 3.06 -3.17 -20.30
CA SER A 100 3.42 -3.85 -21.54
C SER A 100 3.76 -2.78 -22.57
N ALA A 101 4.86 -2.97 -23.29
CA ALA A 101 5.23 -2.15 -24.42
C ALA A 101 5.46 -3.05 -25.64
N TYR A 102 5.11 -2.57 -26.80
CA TYR A 102 5.39 -3.25 -28.06
C TYR A 102 5.79 -2.25 -29.13
N SER A 103 6.66 -2.71 -30.04
CA SER A 103 7.06 -2.01 -31.24
C SER A 103 7.01 -3.01 -32.39
N ASN A 104 6.41 -2.62 -33.51
CA ASN A 104 6.33 -3.42 -34.73
C ASN A 104 6.69 -2.53 -35.91
N ASN A 105 7.89 -2.73 -36.45
CA ASN A 105 8.45 -1.92 -37.49
C ASN A 105 8.63 -2.78 -38.76
N GLN A 106 8.17 -2.30 -39.86
CA GLN A 106 8.33 -2.93 -41.16
C GLN A 106 9.13 -2.00 -42.07
N TYR A 107 10.13 -2.52 -42.70
CA TYR A 107 11.00 -1.77 -43.61
C TYR A 107 11.01 -2.47 -44.96
N SER A 108 10.76 -1.71 -46.03
CA SER A 108 10.95 -2.19 -47.41
C SER A 108 12.40 -1.97 -47.79
N LEU A 109 13.11 -3.06 -48.06
CA LEU A 109 14.49 -3.02 -48.52
C LEU A 109 14.53 -2.95 -50.05
N THR A 110 15.70 -2.65 -50.64
CA THR A 110 15.96 -2.76 -52.07
C THR A 110 15.67 -4.19 -52.56
N ASN A 111 15.09 -4.36 -53.73
CA ASN A 111 14.69 -5.63 -54.34
C ASN A 111 13.40 -6.28 -53.82
N ASN A 112 12.42 -5.50 -53.38
CA ASN A 112 11.12 -6.00 -52.90
C ASN A 112 11.20 -6.89 -51.62
N THR A 113 12.33 -6.88 -50.90
CA THR A 113 12.53 -7.59 -49.66
C THR A 113 11.94 -6.81 -48.52
N THR A 114 11.15 -7.45 -47.64
CA THR A 114 10.55 -6.83 -46.45
C THR A 114 11.26 -7.32 -45.20
N PHE A 115 11.71 -6.38 -44.39
CA PHE A 115 12.24 -6.65 -43.04
C PHE A 115 11.22 -6.24 -41.98
N ILE A 116 10.88 -7.18 -41.08
CA ILE A 116 9.93 -6.93 -39.99
C ILE A 116 10.66 -7.13 -38.67
N ASN A 117 10.72 -6.10 -37.84
CA ASN A 117 11.23 -6.15 -36.50
C ASN A 117 10.07 -5.99 -35.51
N ARG A 118 9.94 -6.95 -34.59
CA ARG A 118 8.95 -6.91 -33.51
C ARG A 118 9.61 -7.01 -32.17
N TYR A 119 9.31 -6.08 -31.32
CA TYR A 119 9.71 -6.07 -29.91
C TYR A 119 8.49 -6.03 -29.02
N SER A 120 8.49 -6.81 -27.96
CA SER A 120 7.52 -6.67 -26.87
C SER A 120 8.18 -6.86 -25.53
N SER A 121 7.73 -6.12 -24.55
CA SER A 121 8.19 -6.21 -23.17
C SER A 121 7.00 -6.16 -22.22
N ASP A 122 6.95 -7.11 -21.29
CA ASP A 122 5.97 -7.19 -20.22
C ASP A 122 6.68 -7.11 -18.88
N TYR A 123 6.28 -6.15 -18.06
CA TYR A 123 6.75 -5.97 -16.71
C TYR A 123 5.58 -6.13 -15.73
N ARG A 124 5.75 -6.92 -14.68
CA ARG A 124 4.72 -7.16 -13.66
C ARG A 124 5.31 -7.06 -12.27
N SER A 125 4.61 -6.36 -11.40
CA SER A 125 4.92 -6.28 -9.98
C SER A 125 3.65 -6.35 -9.15
N GLY A 126 3.77 -6.74 -7.88
CA GLY A 126 2.62 -6.78 -6.99
C GLY A 126 2.91 -7.36 -5.62
N ILE A 127 1.92 -7.23 -4.75
CA ILE A 127 1.91 -7.79 -3.40
C ILE A 127 0.56 -8.43 -3.11
N ASN A 128 0.59 -9.60 -2.47
CA ASN A 128 -0.61 -10.24 -1.94
C ASN A 128 -0.43 -10.46 -0.44
N ASP A 129 -1.41 -10.07 0.34
CA ASP A 129 -1.40 -10.21 1.79
C ASP A 129 -2.63 -10.95 2.27
N TRP A 130 -2.41 -11.91 3.18
CA TRP A 130 -3.42 -12.48 4.05
C TRP A 130 -3.20 -11.94 5.45
N ASN A 131 -4.19 -11.25 5.98
CA ASN A 131 -4.12 -10.65 7.31
C ASN A 131 -5.17 -11.29 8.21
N TYR A 132 -4.74 -11.68 9.41
CA TYR A 132 -5.57 -12.04 10.54
C TYR A 132 -5.26 -11.11 11.69
N GLN A 133 -6.27 -10.48 12.28
CA GLN A 133 -6.12 -9.59 13.42
C GLN A 133 -7.24 -9.79 14.41
N ILE A 134 -6.91 -9.78 15.69
CA ILE A 134 -7.85 -9.77 16.79
C ILE A 134 -7.51 -8.60 17.73
N ASP A 135 -8.51 -7.78 17.97
CA ASP A 135 -8.41 -6.60 18.84
C ASP A 135 -9.46 -6.72 19.95
N PHE A 136 -9.05 -6.39 21.15
CA PHE A 136 -9.91 -6.31 22.33
C PHE A 136 -9.96 -4.87 22.84
N ASP A 137 -11.14 -4.45 23.23
CA ASP A 137 -11.38 -3.18 23.92
C ASP A 137 -11.99 -3.50 25.29
N TYR A 138 -11.27 -3.09 26.35
CA TYR A 138 -11.60 -3.45 27.73
C TYR A 138 -11.67 -2.21 28.60
N ASN A 139 -12.85 -1.99 29.17
CA ASN A 139 -13.16 -0.85 30.06
C ASN A 139 -13.42 -1.36 31.49
N PRO A 140 -12.37 -1.72 32.26
CA PRO A 140 -12.55 -2.26 33.61
C PRO A 140 -13.13 -1.24 34.59
N SER A 141 -12.78 0.03 34.40
CA SER A 141 -13.23 1.14 35.23
C SER A 141 -13.29 2.46 34.42
N PRO A 142 -13.91 3.53 34.95
CA PRO A 142 -13.91 4.83 34.29
C PRO A 142 -12.52 5.49 34.13
N MET A 143 -11.50 4.97 34.84
CA MET A 143 -10.12 5.46 34.78
C MET A 143 -9.30 4.77 33.70
N HIS A 144 -9.63 3.54 33.32
CA HIS A 144 -8.86 2.68 32.42
C HIS A 144 -9.65 2.37 31.16
N HIS A 145 -9.05 2.61 30.01
CA HIS A 145 -9.53 2.14 28.73
C HIS A 145 -8.39 1.39 28.05
N ILE A 146 -8.39 0.09 28.19
CA ILE A 146 -7.33 -0.82 27.76
C ILE A 146 -7.68 -1.39 26.38
N LYS A 147 -6.76 -1.28 25.44
CA LYS A 147 -6.82 -1.97 24.16
C LYS A 147 -5.63 -2.91 24.03
N PHE A 148 -5.88 -4.12 23.57
CA PHE A 148 -4.83 -5.09 23.29
C PHE A 148 -5.23 -5.99 22.13
N GLY A 149 -4.24 -6.53 21.46
CA GLY A 149 -4.52 -7.37 20.31
C GLY A 149 -3.29 -8.04 19.77
N ALA A 150 -3.53 -8.91 18.79
CA ALA A 150 -2.49 -9.60 18.06
C ALA A 150 -2.86 -9.67 16.58
N GLY A 151 -1.83 -9.66 15.72
CA GLY A 151 -1.98 -9.73 14.28
C GLY A 151 -0.97 -10.68 13.66
N TYR A 152 -1.35 -11.23 12.53
CA TYR A 152 -0.49 -12.03 11.68
C TYR A 152 -0.76 -11.66 10.23
N ILE A 153 0.31 -11.35 9.47
CA ILE A 153 0.23 -11.08 8.04
C ILE A 153 1.16 -12.04 7.31
N TYR A 154 0.62 -12.73 6.31
CA TYR A 154 1.39 -13.49 5.36
C TYR A 154 1.51 -12.68 4.07
N HIS A 155 2.72 -12.27 3.74
CA HIS A 155 3.05 -11.49 2.56
C HIS A 155 3.59 -12.37 1.44
N ARG A 156 3.15 -12.10 0.23
CA ARG A 156 3.72 -12.66 -0.98
C ARG A 156 4.06 -11.54 -1.96
N PHE A 157 5.33 -11.20 -2.04
CA PHE A 157 5.85 -10.19 -2.96
C PHE A 157 6.17 -10.79 -4.32
N ARG A 158 5.86 -10.04 -5.35
CA ARG A 158 6.33 -10.23 -6.71
C ARG A 158 7.07 -8.94 -7.08
N PRO A 159 8.35 -8.81 -6.70
CA PRO A 159 9.06 -7.55 -6.87
C PRO A 159 9.17 -7.15 -8.35
N GLU A 160 9.46 -8.13 -9.21
CA GLU A 160 9.61 -7.87 -10.64
C GLU A 160 9.52 -9.17 -11.44
N VAL A 161 8.76 -9.14 -12.52
CA VAL A 161 8.79 -10.16 -13.58
C VAL A 161 8.82 -9.43 -14.91
N MET A 162 9.96 -9.48 -15.59
CA MET A 162 10.13 -8.88 -16.91
C MET A 162 10.29 -9.99 -17.94
N THR A 163 9.53 -9.91 -19.01
CA THR A 163 9.66 -10.78 -20.18
C THR A 163 9.77 -9.89 -21.41
N SER A 164 10.82 -10.07 -22.19
CA SER A 164 11.00 -9.36 -23.46
C SER A 164 11.10 -10.35 -24.61
N LYS A 165 10.41 -10.10 -25.68
CA LYS A 165 10.47 -10.91 -26.90
C LYS A 165 10.92 -10.03 -28.08
N ILE A 166 11.89 -10.53 -28.84
CA ILE A 166 12.38 -9.93 -30.07
C ILE A 166 12.16 -10.94 -31.19
N SER A 167 11.53 -10.52 -32.27
CA SER A 167 11.30 -11.33 -33.46
C SER A 167 11.63 -10.53 -34.69
N ASP A 168 12.62 -10.98 -35.43
CA ASP A 168 13.06 -10.38 -36.71
C ASP A 168 12.77 -11.36 -37.84
N LYS A 169 12.20 -10.86 -38.93
CA LYS A 169 11.83 -11.61 -40.12
C LYS A 169 12.30 -10.91 -41.39
N VAL A 170 12.72 -11.69 -42.36
CA VAL A 170 13.01 -11.25 -43.73
C VAL A 170 12.11 -12.05 -44.67
N ASP A 171 11.30 -11.39 -45.50
CA ASP A 171 10.33 -12.01 -46.40
C ASP A 171 9.48 -13.12 -45.77
N SER A 172 9.02 -12.88 -44.56
CA SER A 172 8.25 -13.82 -43.72
C SER A 172 9.05 -14.98 -43.08
N GLU A 173 10.31 -15.15 -43.40
CA GLU A 173 11.19 -16.11 -42.72
C GLU A 173 11.80 -15.50 -41.46
N ALA A 174 11.62 -16.19 -40.34
CA ALA A 174 12.20 -15.75 -39.07
C ALA A 174 13.69 -16.06 -39.02
N PHE A 175 14.53 -15.04 -38.87
CA PHE A 175 15.95 -15.26 -38.64
C PHE A 175 16.36 -15.01 -37.17
N ARG A 176 15.48 -14.36 -36.39
CA ARG A 176 15.62 -14.20 -34.94
C ARG A 176 14.26 -14.31 -34.28
N ASP A 177 14.10 -15.22 -33.33
CA ASP A 177 12.96 -15.29 -32.42
C ASP A 177 13.47 -15.67 -31.04
N THR A 178 13.62 -14.68 -30.18
CA THR A 178 14.25 -14.83 -28.87
C THR A 178 13.36 -14.24 -27.80
N THR A 179 13.15 -15.02 -26.76
CA THR A 179 12.44 -14.55 -25.56
C THR A 179 13.42 -14.49 -24.38
N TYR A 180 13.52 -13.33 -23.78
CA TYR A 180 14.30 -13.07 -22.58
C TYR A 180 13.35 -13.04 -21.39
N HIS A 181 13.70 -13.79 -20.33
CA HIS A 181 13.02 -13.73 -19.06
C HIS A 181 13.96 -13.12 -18.02
N SER A 182 13.46 -12.22 -17.21
CA SER A 182 14.18 -11.79 -16.02
C SER A 182 14.52 -13.02 -15.18
N MET A 183 15.79 -13.19 -14.82
CA MET A 183 16.24 -14.31 -13.97
C MET A 183 15.64 -14.26 -12.56
N ASN A 184 14.96 -13.17 -12.20
CA ASN A 184 14.50 -12.92 -10.85
C ASN A 184 12.98 -13.11 -10.68
N ASN A 185 12.40 -14.12 -11.32
CA ASN A 185 11.00 -14.52 -11.14
C ASN A 185 10.73 -15.11 -9.72
N SER A 186 11.57 -14.81 -8.75
CA SER A 186 11.47 -15.35 -7.40
C SER A 186 10.48 -14.57 -6.57
N ARG A 187 9.36 -15.20 -6.26
CA ARG A 187 8.43 -14.69 -5.25
C ARG A 187 9.13 -14.65 -3.91
N ILE A 188 8.95 -13.56 -3.17
CA ILE A 188 9.45 -13.44 -1.81
C ILE A 188 8.26 -13.61 -0.87
N TYR A 189 8.42 -14.49 0.10
CA TYR A 189 7.43 -14.75 1.13
C TYR A 189 7.92 -14.20 2.45
N ALA A 190 7.02 -13.56 3.19
CA ALA A 190 7.32 -13.04 4.51
C ALA A 190 6.15 -13.26 5.48
N HIS A 191 6.49 -13.34 6.75
CA HIS A 191 5.54 -13.50 7.85
C HIS A 191 5.75 -12.34 8.82
N GLU A 192 4.68 -11.63 9.13
CA GLU A 192 4.68 -10.60 10.14
C GLU A 192 3.75 -10.98 11.28
N VAL A 193 4.28 -11.03 12.49
CA VAL A 193 3.52 -11.27 13.73
C VAL A 193 3.60 -10.01 14.55
N SER A 194 2.48 -9.56 15.09
CA SER A 194 2.42 -8.40 15.97
C SER A 194 1.56 -8.67 17.20
N ALA A 195 1.88 -8.00 18.28
CA ALA A 195 1.04 -7.94 19.48
C ALA A 195 1.18 -6.56 20.11
N TYR A 196 0.10 -6.06 20.70
CA TYR A 196 0.14 -4.77 21.36
C TYR A 196 -0.77 -4.74 22.58
N ALA A 197 -0.43 -3.85 23.50
CA ALA A 197 -1.29 -3.44 24.59
C ALA A 197 -1.12 -1.94 24.84
N GLU A 198 -2.23 -1.25 25.08
CA GLU A 198 -2.23 0.16 25.46
C GLU A 198 -3.30 0.43 26.51
N ASP A 199 -3.03 1.37 27.41
CA ASP A 199 -3.99 1.86 28.39
C ASP A 199 -4.11 3.37 28.31
N ASN A 200 -5.31 3.85 28.09
CA ASN A 200 -5.66 5.26 28.17
C ASN A 200 -6.17 5.58 29.58
N LEU A 201 -5.24 6.05 30.39
CA LEU A 201 -5.41 6.33 31.82
C LEU A 201 -5.97 7.74 32.03
N LYS A 202 -7.11 7.82 32.69
CA LYS A 202 -7.63 9.07 33.21
C LYS A 202 -7.19 9.26 34.66
N ILE A 203 -5.97 9.77 34.86
CA ILE A 203 -5.35 9.92 36.19
C ILE A 203 -6.15 10.94 37.03
N SER A 204 -6.57 12.03 36.40
CA SER A 204 -7.41 13.04 37.05
C SER A 204 -8.32 13.73 36.00
N THR A 205 -9.12 14.69 36.47
CA THR A 205 -9.92 15.54 35.55
C THR A 205 -9.04 16.35 34.60
N ARG A 206 -7.78 16.65 34.99
CA ARG A 206 -6.84 17.47 34.23
C ARG A 206 -5.79 16.67 33.48
N LEU A 207 -5.46 15.43 33.93
CA LEU A 207 -4.36 14.63 33.40
C LEU A 207 -4.87 13.33 32.81
N ARG A 208 -4.57 13.12 31.54
CA ARG A 208 -4.71 11.82 30.85
C ARG A 208 -3.37 11.38 30.32
N LEU A 209 -3.11 10.09 30.42
CA LEU A 209 -1.88 9.46 29.97
C LEU A 209 -2.25 8.23 29.12
N ASN A 210 -1.69 8.11 27.94
CA ASN A 210 -1.78 6.89 27.13
C ASN A 210 -0.40 6.21 27.15
N LEU A 211 -0.39 4.97 27.57
CA LEU A 211 0.81 4.11 27.60
C LEU A 211 0.56 2.91 26.71
N GLY A 212 1.36 2.77 25.67
CA GLY A 212 1.26 1.68 24.73
C GLY A 212 2.59 1.00 24.47
N LEU A 213 2.53 -0.29 24.23
CA LEU A 213 3.66 -1.10 23.81
C LEU A 213 3.21 -1.99 22.65
N HIS A 214 3.94 -1.90 21.52
CA HIS A 214 3.73 -2.74 20.36
C HIS A 214 4.98 -3.59 20.11
N PHE A 215 4.78 -4.87 19.98
CA PHE A 215 5.80 -5.84 19.56
C PHE A 215 5.54 -6.24 18.10
N SER A 216 6.59 -6.38 17.31
CA SER A 216 6.52 -6.96 15.96
C SER A 216 7.71 -7.86 15.66
N LEU A 217 7.43 -8.95 14.97
CA LEU A 217 8.39 -9.91 14.43
C LEU A 217 8.12 -10.04 12.93
N PHE A 218 9.11 -9.76 12.11
CA PHE A 218 9.05 -9.93 10.66
C PHE A 218 10.08 -10.96 10.22
N GLN A 219 9.61 -12.03 9.58
CA GLN A 219 10.46 -13.09 9.05
C GLN A 219 10.36 -13.13 7.53
N VAL A 220 11.51 -13.03 6.86
CA VAL A 220 11.64 -13.07 5.41
C VAL A 220 12.85 -13.87 5.01
N GLN A 221 12.70 -14.84 4.11
CA GLN A 221 13.78 -15.77 3.72
C GLN A 221 14.39 -16.44 4.98
N LYS A 222 15.67 -16.17 5.26
CA LYS A 222 16.40 -16.68 6.44
C LYS A 222 16.68 -15.59 7.49
N GLN A 223 16.02 -14.43 7.38
CA GLN A 223 16.20 -13.30 8.30
C GLN A 223 14.97 -13.10 9.15
N SER A 224 15.19 -12.79 10.42
CA SER A 224 14.14 -12.41 11.36
C SER A 224 14.49 -11.06 11.98
N TYR A 225 13.54 -10.16 11.98
CA TYR A 225 13.64 -8.83 12.56
C TYR A 225 12.56 -8.68 13.62
N PHE A 226 12.94 -8.26 14.81
CA PHE A 226 11.99 -7.96 15.86
C PHE A 226 12.12 -6.51 16.31
N SER A 227 11.04 -5.92 16.78
CA SER A 227 11.01 -4.57 17.29
C SER A 227 10.06 -4.44 18.45
N LEU A 228 10.50 -3.73 19.48
CA LEU A 228 9.68 -3.24 20.59
C LEU A 228 9.47 -1.74 20.38
N GLN A 229 8.20 -1.31 20.37
CA GLN A 229 7.80 0.01 19.93
C GLN A 229 6.93 0.67 21.00
N PRO A 230 7.55 1.31 22.01
CA PRO A 230 6.83 2.06 23.02
C PRO A 230 6.16 3.30 22.41
N ARG A 231 4.98 3.61 22.95
CA ARG A 231 4.18 4.80 22.64
C ARG A 231 3.69 5.41 23.94
N VAL A 232 3.99 6.67 24.12
CA VAL A 232 3.55 7.41 25.31
C VAL A 232 2.98 8.72 24.84
N SER A 233 1.79 9.06 25.30
CA SER A 233 1.26 10.40 25.10
C SER A 233 0.55 10.91 26.35
N THR A 234 0.63 12.21 26.57
CA THR A 234 -0.02 12.87 27.70
C THR A 234 -0.81 14.08 27.23
N ARG A 235 -1.92 14.32 27.91
CA ARG A 235 -2.75 15.52 27.79
C ARG A 235 -2.94 16.09 29.19
N TYR A 236 -2.41 17.30 29.39
CA TYR A 236 -2.55 18.04 30.64
C TYR A 236 -3.34 19.33 30.42
N GLN A 237 -4.45 19.48 31.17
CA GLN A 237 -5.26 20.69 31.17
C GLN A 237 -4.70 21.66 32.22
N LEU A 238 -3.90 22.63 31.75
CA LEU A 238 -3.23 23.61 32.60
C LEU A 238 -4.24 24.56 33.22
N SER A 239 -5.21 25.04 32.43
CA SER A 239 -6.30 25.89 32.87
C SER A 239 -7.62 25.46 32.18
N LYS A 240 -8.72 26.22 32.37
CA LYS A 240 -9.97 25.96 31.66
C LYS A 240 -9.80 26.06 30.14
N ASP A 241 -8.91 26.93 29.70
CA ASP A 241 -8.75 27.34 28.31
C ASP A 241 -7.44 26.87 27.69
N VAL A 242 -6.51 26.29 28.49
CA VAL A 242 -5.18 25.88 28.03
C VAL A 242 -4.97 24.40 28.24
N ILE A 243 -4.61 23.71 27.16
CA ILE A 243 -4.26 22.28 27.14
C ILE A 243 -2.86 22.12 26.58
N LEU A 244 -2.03 21.33 27.25
CA LEU A 244 -0.74 20.89 26.78
C LEU A 244 -0.80 19.41 26.37
N LYS A 245 -0.15 19.05 25.29
CA LYS A 245 0.03 17.66 24.86
C LYS A 245 1.50 17.38 24.56
N ALA A 246 1.95 16.20 24.94
CA ALA A 246 3.27 15.71 24.56
C ALA A 246 3.17 14.25 24.16
N SER A 247 4.00 13.81 23.22
CA SER A 247 4.05 12.41 22.83
C SER A 247 5.45 11.95 22.43
N TYR A 248 5.68 10.67 22.62
CA TYR A 248 6.82 9.94 22.09
C TYR A 248 6.34 8.64 21.46
N THR A 249 6.84 8.35 20.26
CA THR A 249 6.52 7.12 19.55
C THR A 249 7.76 6.57 18.86
N LYS A 250 8.04 5.28 19.09
CA LYS A 250 8.99 4.51 18.28
C LYS A 250 8.22 3.64 17.30
N MET A 251 8.67 3.59 16.03
CA MET A 251 8.05 2.80 14.97
C MET A 251 9.10 2.03 14.18
N SER A 252 8.68 0.90 13.59
CA SER A 252 9.47 0.11 12.65
C SER A 252 8.62 -0.26 11.44
N GLN A 253 9.24 -0.26 10.27
CA GLN A 253 8.59 -0.60 9.00
C GLN A 253 9.43 -1.65 8.27
N TYR A 254 8.74 -2.70 7.77
CA TYR A 254 9.38 -3.86 7.14
C TYR A 254 9.11 -3.97 5.65
N VAL A 255 8.12 -3.26 5.15
CA VAL A 255 7.74 -3.22 3.75
C VAL A 255 7.95 -1.81 3.22
N HIS A 256 8.66 -1.69 2.12
CA HIS A 256 9.05 -0.41 1.54
C HIS A 256 8.49 -0.27 0.14
N LEU A 257 8.11 0.95 -0.22
CA LEU A 257 7.82 1.35 -1.58
C LEU A 257 9.10 1.98 -2.15
N LEU A 258 9.70 1.33 -3.15
CA LEU A 258 10.80 1.90 -3.91
C LEU A 258 10.21 2.77 -5.01
N SER A 259 10.40 4.07 -4.91
CA SER A 259 9.98 5.05 -5.90
C SER A 259 11.21 5.61 -6.60
N SER A 260 11.23 5.60 -7.91
CA SER A 260 12.31 6.17 -8.73
C SER A 260 12.11 7.66 -9.02
N MET A 261 10.97 8.23 -8.60
CA MET A 261 10.60 9.63 -8.83
C MET A 261 10.04 10.27 -7.55
N PRO A 262 10.14 11.63 -7.42
CA PRO A 262 9.57 12.35 -6.27
C PRO A 262 8.04 12.19 -6.13
N ILE A 263 7.37 11.89 -7.24
CA ILE A 263 5.92 11.65 -7.29
C ILE A 263 5.71 10.14 -7.33
N ALA A 264 4.93 9.60 -6.40
CA ALA A 264 4.57 8.20 -6.36
C ALA A 264 3.89 7.79 -7.66
N MET A 265 4.47 6.80 -8.33
CA MET A 265 3.96 6.26 -9.59
C MET A 265 3.44 4.84 -9.37
N PRO A 266 2.46 4.37 -10.15
CA PRO A 266 2.01 2.98 -10.06
C PRO A 266 3.13 1.97 -10.38
N THR A 267 4.23 2.43 -10.99
CA THR A 267 5.45 1.64 -11.30
C THR A 267 6.32 1.36 -10.07
N ASP A 268 6.05 2.01 -8.95
CA ASP A 268 6.83 1.85 -7.73
C ASP A 268 6.74 0.41 -7.19
N LEU A 269 7.86 -0.08 -6.69
CA LEU A 269 8.00 -1.47 -6.25
C LEU A 269 7.77 -1.64 -4.76
N TRP A 270 6.88 -2.54 -4.40
CA TRP A 270 6.75 -3.00 -3.02
C TRP A 270 7.77 -4.11 -2.73
N VAL A 271 8.69 -3.82 -1.84
CA VAL A 271 9.76 -4.75 -1.45
C VAL A 271 9.80 -4.95 0.06
N PRO A 272 10.05 -6.18 0.54
CA PRO A 272 10.30 -6.42 1.95
C PRO A 272 11.74 -6.07 2.33
N VAL A 273 11.97 -5.90 3.62
CA VAL A 273 13.32 -5.96 4.18
C VAL A 273 13.98 -7.29 3.85
N THR A 274 15.30 -7.26 3.70
CA THR A 274 16.14 -8.44 3.39
C THR A 274 17.42 -8.35 4.20
N LYS A 275 18.35 -9.29 4.03
CA LYS A 275 19.68 -9.19 4.64
C LYS A 275 20.38 -7.86 4.30
N LYS A 276 20.16 -7.31 3.09
CA LYS A 276 20.76 -6.06 2.61
C LYS A 276 19.93 -4.83 2.99
N ILE A 277 18.62 -4.93 2.99
CA ILE A 277 17.68 -3.86 3.29
C ILE A 277 17.18 -4.04 4.73
N LYS A 278 17.66 -3.21 5.65
CA LYS A 278 17.26 -3.27 7.06
C LYS A 278 15.90 -2.59 7.29
N PRO A 279 15.16 -2.97 8.36
CA PRO A 279 13.94 -2.26 8.72
C PRO A 279 14.18 -0.76 8.93
N MET A 280 13.32 0.06 8.34
CA MET A 280 13.29 1.48 8.67
C MET A 280 12.78 1.66 10.09
N ARG A 281 13.40 2.54 10.85
CA ARG A 281 13.02 2.86 12.23
C ARG A 281 12.86 4.36 12.38
N SER A 282 11.93 4.77 13.23
CA SER A 282 11.81 6.18 13.57
C SER A 282 11.51 6.39 15.04
N HIS A 283 12.01 7.50 15.57
CA HIS A 283 11.67 8.05 16.86
C HIS A 283 11.04 9.41 16.63
N GLN A 284 9.84 9.61 17.14
CA GLN A 284 9.13 10.87 17.00
C GLN A 284 8.76 11.41 18.37
N TYR A 285 9.05 12.67 18.59
CA TYR A 285 8.68 13.46 19.74
C TYR A 285 7.78 14.58 19.30
N SER A 286 6.70 14.87 20.01
CA SER A 286 5.88 16.04 19.75
C SER A 286 5.47 16.75 21.04
N LEU A 287 5.33 18.06 20.93
CA LEU A 287 4.85 18.94 21.98
C LEU A 287 3.88 19.97 21.39
N GLY A 288 2.70 20.10 21.97
CA GLY A 288 1.67 21.01 21.49
C GLY A 288 0.95 21.77 22.62
N GLY A 289 0.54 22.99 22.29
CA GLY A 289 -0.29 23.85 23.12
C GLY A 289 -1.58 24.22 22.40
N TYR A 290 -2.69 24.23 23.14
CA TYR A 290 -4.02 24.55 22.64
C TYR A 290 -4.65 25.59 23.54
N TYR A 291 -5.25 26.64 22.97
CA TYR A 291 -5.91 27.71 23.68
C TYR A 291 -7.29 28.00 23.11
N THR A 292 -8.31 27.99 23.97
CA THR A 292 -9.73 28.21 23.64
C THR A 292 -10.37 29.33 24.40
N GLY A 293 -9.60 30.25 25.04
CA GLY A 293 -10.10 31.30 25.93
C GLY A 293 -10.80 32.44 25.23
N ILE A 294 -10.81 32.53 23.89
CA ILE A 294 -11.51 33.54 23.14
C ILE A 294 -12.74 32.90 22.48
N LYS A 295 -13.93 33.43 22.80
CA LYS A 295 -15.18 32.87 22.29
C LYS A 295 -15.20 32.84 20.75
N GLY A 296 -15.45 31.65 20.19
CA GLY A 296 -15.49 31.43 18.74
C GLY A 296 -14.09 31.21 18.10
N TRP A 297 -13.00 31.21 18.90
CA TRP A 297 -11.63 30.97 18.40
C TRP A 297 -10.97 29.82 19.12
N GLU A 298 -10.28 29.01 18.36
CA GLU A 298 -9.40 27.95 18.84
C GLU A 298 -8.00 28.10 18.22
N PHE A 299 -6.97 28.15 19.04
CA PHE A 299 -5.58 28.28 18.62
C PHE A 299 -4.83 27.00 18.98
N SER A 300 -4.01 26.50 18.07
CA SER A 300 -3.12 25.38 18.32
C SER A 300 -1.74 25.63 17.72
N VAL A 301 -0.72 25.27 18.47
CA VAL A 301 0.69 25.24 18.01
C VAL A 301 1.26 23.90 18.38
N GLU A 302 1.84 23.21 17.44
CA GLU A 302 2.50 21.91 17.64
C GLU A 302 3.86 21.91 16.95
N GLY A 303 4.90 21.47 17.70
CA GLY A 303 6.22 21.20 17.19
C GLY A 303 6.51 19.70 17.30
N TYR A 304 7.22 19.16 16.31
CA TYR A 304 7.69 17.78 16.38
C TYR A 304 9.13 17.65 15.89
N TYR A 305 9.82 16.64 16.42
CA TYR A 305 11.12 16.19 15.95
C TYR A 305 11.02 14.69 15.62
N LYS A 306 11.44 14.30 14.43
CA LYS A 306 11.44 12.92 13.96
C LYS A 306 12.83 12.54 13.47
N ASP A 307 13.39 11.53 14.09
CA ASP A 307 14.65 10.92 13.69
C ASP A 307 14.38 9.60 12.99
N MET A 308 14.98 9.40 11.81
CA MET A 308 14.70 8.25 10.93
C MET A 308 16.01 7.54 10.57
N TYR A 309 16.00 6.21 10.67
CA TYR A 309 17.14 5.35 10.37
C TYR A 309 16.80 4.35 9.28
N ASN A 310 17.79 3.99 8.47
CA ASN A 310 17.67 3.04 7.36
C ASN A 310 16.57 3.44 6.36
N VAL A 311 16.47 4.72 6.07
CA VAL A 311 15.61 5.23 4.99
C VAL A 311 16.17 4.72 3.67
N LEU A 312 15.30 4.21 2.80
CA LEU A 312 15.68 3.76 1.48
C LEU A 312 15.56 4.94 0.51
N GLU A 313 16.63 5.21 -0.21
CA GLU A 313 16.68 6.04 -1.40
C GLU A 313 17.05 5.14 -2.58
N TYR A 314 16.46 5.43 -3.75
CA TYR A 314 16.69 4.70 -4.99
C TYR A 314 17.58 5.51 -5.93
#